data_d9fe81ac02ddaa1f11b8b9e266bf2024
#
_entry.id   d9fe81ac02ddaa1f11b8b9e266bf2024
#
_cell.length_a   1.000
_cell.length_b   1.000
_cell.length_c   1.000
_cell.angle_alpha   90.00
_cell.angle_beta   90.00
_cell.angle_gamma   90.00
#
_symmetry.space_group_name_H-M   'P 1'
#
loop_
_entity.id
_entity.type
_entity.pdbx_description
1 polymer ?
#
loop_
_entity_poly.entity_id
_entity_poly.type
_entity_poly.pdbx_seq_one_letter_code
_entity_poly.pdbx_strand_id
1 'polypeptide(L)'
;MKKRILVIDVGGSNVKVMISREQRRKFKSGPEMTPREMVAELKSMVQDWAFDAISMGFPAPVRNGCIMTEPKHLGPGWTRFNFEKSLGKPVRIINDAALQALGSYRGRRMLFLGLGTGLGSTLIWENNVLPLELGDLPYGNNNIIEDYLGKSGLKELGEKQWKGEVFRAVVLLKKSLIADYVVLGGGGAKKLDELPDGVELGHNRNVFLGGVRLWQTGPNTHTAKWHIL
;
A
#
# COMPACT_ATOMS: atom_id res chain seq x y z
N MET A 1 -8.45 -17.61 20.82
CA MET A 1 -7.12 -16.98 20.80
C MET A 1 -7.03 -15.96 19.67
N LYS A 2 -6.34 -14.83 19.90
CA LYS A 2 -6.13 -13.80 18.87
C LYS A 2 -5.12 -14.33 17.83
N LYS A 3 -5.49 -14.37 16.54
CA LYS A 3 -4.59 -14.82 15.47
C LYS A 3 -3.33 -13.95 15.42
N ARG A 4 -2.16 -14.57 15.31
CA ARG A 4 -0.90 -13.88 14.99
C ARG A 4 -0.80 -13.73 13.48
N ILE A 5 -0.71 -12.50 13.02
CA ILE A 5 -0.72 -12.17 11.60
C ILE A 5 0.68 -11.78 11.14
N LEU A 6 1.22 -12.50 10.17
CA LEU A 6 2.39 -12.06 9.42
C LEU A 6 1.92 -11.03 8.37
N VAL A 7 2.51 -9.85 8.38
CA VAL A 7 2.21 -8.79 7.43
C VAL A 7 3.36 -8.64 6.45
N ILE A 8 3.05 -8.73 5.17
CA ILE A 8 4.00 -8.59 4.06
C ILE A 8 3.62 -7.35 3.27
N ASP A 9 4.57 -6.43 3.09
CA ASP A 9 4.46 -5.24 2.26
C ASP A 9 5.40 -5.41 1.06
N VAL A 10 4.83 -5.85 -0.07
CA VAL A 10 5.58 -6.07 -1.31
C VAL A 10 5.71 -4.74 -2.03
N GLY A 11 6.93 -4.30 -2.22
CA GLY A 11 7.24 -3.09 -2.99
C GLY A 11 8.22 -3.39 -4.12
N GLY A 12 8.32 -2.51 -5.11
CA GLY A 12 9.21 -2.67 -6.26
C GLY A 12 10.72 -2.66 -5.94
N SER A 13 11.11 -2.21 -4.74
CA SER A 13 12.53 -2.17 -4.33
C SER A 13 12.84 -3.03 -3.11
N ASN A 14 11.87 -3.29 -2.26
CA ASN A 14 12.02 -4.12 -1.06
C ASN A 14 10.69 -4.80 -0.72
N VAL A 15 10.78 -6.03 -0.23
CA VAL A 15 9.69 -6.68 0.50
C VAL A 15 9.97 -6.50 2.00
N LYS A 16 8.98 -5.97 2.72
CA LYS A 16 9.04 -5.80 4.18
C LYS A 16 8.12 -6.81 4.84
N VAL A 17 8.58 -7.39 5.92
CA VAL A 17 7.87 -8.45 6.66
C VAL A 17 7.80 -8.06 8.12
N MET A 18 6.62 -8.17 8.74
CA MET A 18 6.36 -7.75 10.11
C MET A 18 5.50 -8.78 10.84
N ILE A 19 5.88 -9.13 12.05
CA ILE A 19 5.08 -9.95 12.97
C ILE A 19 4.55 -9.12 14.16
N SER A 20 5.17 -7.97 14.41
CA SER A 20 4.73 -6.94 15.34
C SER A 20 5.14 -5.55 14.82
N ARG A 21 4.85 -4.50 15.58
CA ARG A 21 5.31 -3.14 15.24
C ARG A 21 6.83 -2.98 15.35
N GLU A 22 7.48 -3.78 16.18
CA GLU A 22 8.90 -3.75 16.50
C GLU A 22 9.68 -4.79 15.69
N GLN A 23 9.12 -6.00 15.56
CA GLN A 23 9.75 -7.12 14.86
C GLN A 23 9.47 -7.06 13.38
N ARG A 24 10.45 -6.60 12.64
CA ARG A 24 10.39 -6.42 11.19
C ARG A 24 11.70 -6.84 10.53
N ARG A 25 11.57 -7.41 9.34
CA ARG A 25 12.68 -7.78 8.46
C ARG A 25 12.40 -7.25 7.06
N LYS A 26 13.39 -7.18 6.20
CA LYS A 26 13.24 -6.81 4.80
C LYS A 26 14.28 -7.49 3.93
N PHE A 27 13.93 -7.74 2.69
CA PHE A 27 14.86 -8.16 1.64
C PHE A 27 14.63 -7.34 0.37
N LYS A 28 15.60 -7.36 -0.53
CA LYS A 28 15.49 -6.62 -1.79
C LYS A 28 14.51 -7.31 -2.71
N SER A 29 13.71 -6.52 -3.42
CA SER A 29 12.93 -6.90 -4.59
C SER A 29 13.47 -6.17 -5.82
N GLY A 30 12.86 -6.38 -6.98
CA GLY A 30 13.26 -5.72 -8.21
C GLY A 30 12.59 -6.34 -9.42
N PRO A 31 12.90 -5.83 -10.63
CA PRO A 31 12.20 -6.19 -11.87
C PRO A 31 12.31 -7.68 -12.26
N GLU A 32 13.27 -8.39 -11.71
CA GLU A 32 13.45 -9.83 -11.96
C GLU A 32 12.75 -10.74 -10.93
N MET A 33 12.31 -10.19 -9.78
CA MET A 33 11.74 -11.00 -8.70
C MET A 33 10.42 -11.63 -9.10
N THR A 34 10.38 -12.94 -9.13
CA THR A 34 9.19 -13.76 -9.33
C THR A 34 8.50 -14.07 -8.00
N PRO A 35 7.21 -14.49 -7.99
CA PRO A 35 6.52 -14.89 -6.76
C PRO A 35 7.15 -16.12 -6.09
N ARG A 36 7.79 -17.02 -6.85
CA ARG A 36 8.48 -18.20 -6.30
C ARG A 36 9.72 -17.80 -5.52
N GLU A 37 10.53 -16.91 -6.06
CA GLU A 37 11.72 -16.38 -5.38
C GLU A 37 11.34 -15.61 -4.13
N MET A 38 10.31 -14.74 -4.23
CA MET A 38 9.78 -14.01 -3.08
C MET A 38 9.34 -14.96 -1.96
N VAL A 39 8.61 -16.03 -2.28
CA VAL A 39 8.17 -17.02 -1.28
C VAL A 39 9.34 -17.79 -0.68
N ALA A 40 10.35 -18.16 -1.46
CA ALA A 40 11.54 -18.86 -0.96
C ALA A 40 12.32 -17.99 0.04
N GLU A 41 12.59 -16.73 -0.33
CA GLU A 41 13.27 -15.75 0.53
C GLU A 41 12.47 -15.47 1.81
N LEU A 42 11.14 -15.28 1.66
CA LEU A 42 10.24 -15.09 2.79
C LEU A 42 10.31 -16.25 3.79
N LYS A 43 10.20 -17.50 3.32
CA LYS A 43 10.25 -18.68 4.19
C LYS A 43 11.55 -18.77 4.96
N SER A 44 12.69 -18.53 4.29
CA SER A 44 14.01 -18.48 4.94
C SER A 44 14.07 -17.40 6.01
N MET A 45 13.52 -16.22 5.69
CA MET A 45 13.59 -15.05 6.58
C MET A 45 12.75 -15.19 7.84
N VAL A 46 11.60 -15.90 7.79
CA VAL A 46 10.65 -15.98 8.91
C VAL A 46 10.55 -17.35 9.57
N GLN A 47 11.53 -18.24 9.33
CA GLN A 47 11.53 -19.62 9.86
C GLN A 47 11.44 -19.71 11.39
N ASP A 48 11.94 -18.69 12.10
CA ASP A 48 11.90 -18.55 13.56
C ASP A 48 10.64 -17.83 14.08
N TRP A 49 9.72 -17.41 13.19
CA TRP A 49 8.50 -16.72 13.57
C TRP A 49 7.29 -17.66 13.52
N ALA A 50 6.47 -17.61 14.55
CA ALA A 50 5.21 -18.35 14.59
C ALA A 50 4.03 -17.41 14.26
N PHE A 51 3.24 -17.76 13.23
CA PHE A 51 2.06 -17.02 12.79
C PHE A 51 0.97 -17.97 12.29
N ASP A 52 -0.27 -17.50 12.30
CA ASP A 52 -1.46 -18.30 11.98
C ASP A 52 -2.01 -17.95 10.59
N ALA A 53 -1.78 -16.71 10.13
CA ALA A 53 -2.29 -16.20 8.86
C ALA A 53 -1.40 -15.06 8.32
N ILE A 54 -1.60 -14.71 7.05
CA ILE A 54 -0.75 -13.75 6.32
C ILE A 54 -1.62 -12.66 5.71
N SER A 55 -1.23 -11.41 5.91
CA SER A 55 -1.71 -10.25 5.14
C SER A 55 -0.65 -9.80 4.17
N MET A 56 -1.01 -9.59 2.90
CA MET A 56 -0.08 -9.14 1.87
C MET A 56 -0.59 -7.87 1.20
N GLY A 57 0.19 -6.79 1.29
CA GLY A 57 0.04 -5.60 0.45
C GLY A 57 0.82 -5.81 -0.84
N PHE A 58 0.20 -5.61 -1.99
CA PHE A 58 0.78 -5.90 -3.30
C PHE A 58 0.70 -4.68 -4.23
N PRO A 59 1.78 -4.36 -4.97
CA PRO A 59 1.88 -3.15 -5.78
C PRO A 59 1.25 -3.31 -7.18
N ALA A 60 -0.01 -3.74 -7.22
CA ALA A 60 -0.86 -3.79 -8.40
C ALA A 60 -2.34 -3.80 -7.97
N PRO A 61 -3.30 -3.59 -8.88
CA PRO A 61 -4.71 -3.75 -8.62
C PRO A 61 -5.04 -5.14 -8.09
N VAL A 62 -5.74 -5.19 -6.96
CA VAL A 62 -6.23 -6.43 -6.33
C VAL A 62 -7.74 -6.36 -6.21
N ARG A 63 -8.43 -7.39 -6.68
CA ARG A 63 -9.90 -7.51 -6.58
C ARG A 63 -10.27 -8.86 -5.98
N ASN A 64 -11.10 -8.86 -4.94
CA ASN A 64 -11.51 -10.07 -4.22
C ASN A 64 -10.32 -10.95 -3.78
N GLY A 65 -9.21 -10.34 -3.35
CA GLY A 65 -7.99 -11.03 -2.96
C GLY A 65 -7.15 -11.60 -4.11
N CYS A 66 -7.52 -11.34 -5.36
CA CYS A 66 -6.79 -11.77 -6.55
C CYS A 66 -6.01 -10.60 -7.17
N ILE A 67 -4.75 -10.81 -7.50
CA ILE A 67 -3.92 -9.87 -8.25
C ILE A 67 -4.43 -9.84 -9.70
N MET A 68 -4.82 -8.65 -10.20
CA MET A 68 -5.49 -8.49 -11.50
C MET A 68 -4.52 -8.32 -12.65
N THR A 69 -3.38 -7.70 -12.41
CA THR A 69 -2.35 -7.41 -13.42
C THR A 69 -0.95 -7.73 -12.88
N GLU A 70 -0.02 -7.98 -13.78
CA GLU A 70 1.39 -8.09 -13.40
C GLU A 70 1.91 -6.73 -12.89
N PRO A 71 2.75 -6.71 -11.84
CA PRO A 71 3.24 -5.47 -11.25
C PRO A 71 4.28 -4.79 -12.16
N LYS A 72 4.24 -3.47 -12.26
CA LYS A 72 5.14 -2.66 -13.12
C LYS A 72 6.64 -2.82 -12.79
N HIS A 73 6.99 -3.19 -11.55
CA HIS A 73 8.36 -3.13 -11.02
C HIS A 73 8.87 -4.45 -10.43
N LEU A 74 8.22 -5.56 -10.76
CA LEU A 74 8.60 -6.91 -10.37
C LEU A 74 8.63 -7.82 -11.60
N GLY A 75 9.21 -9.01 -11.49
CA GLY A 75 9.17 -10.03 -12.53
C GLY A 75 7.74 -10.59 -12.73
N PRO A 76 7.55 -11.46 -13.72
CA PRO A 76 6.23 -11.97 -14.09
C PRO A 76 5.75 -13.14 -13.21
N GLY A 77 4.47 -13.51 -13.38
CA GLY A 77 3.87 -14.74 -12.85
C GLY A 77 3.05 -14.56 -11.57
N TRP A 78 2.70 -13.32 -11.20
CA TRP A 78 2.00 -13.01 -9.95
C TRP A 78 0.49 -13.25 -10.04
N THR A 79 -0.15 -12.96 -11.17
CA THR A 79 -1.61 -13.04 -11.34
C THR A 79 -2.19 -14.45 -11.18
N ARG A 80 -1.40 -15.49 -11.39
CA ARG A 80 -1.83 -16.91 -11.31
C ARG A 80 -1.18 -17.67 -10.16
N PHE A 81 -0.42 -16.98 -9.30
CA PHE A 81 0.31 -17.64 -8.22
C PHE A 81 -0.55 -17.90 -7.01
N ASN A 82 -0.58 -19.14 -6.55
CA ASN A 82 -1.33 -19.54 -5.37
C ASN A 82 -0.47 -19.40 -4.11
N PHE A 83 -0.60 -18.26 -3.44
CA PHE A 83 0.16 -17.94 -2.23
C PHE A 83 -0.23 -18.81 -1.05
N GLU A 84 -1.51 -19.15 -0.87
CA GLU A 84 -1.95 -20.01 0.25
C GLU A 84 -1.32 -21.41 0.15
N LYS A 85 -1.38 -22.03 -1.03
CA LYS A 85 -0.73 -23.33 -1.28
C LYS A 85 0.78 -23.25 -1.06
N SER A 86 1.41 -22.19 -1.54
CA SER A 86 2.87 -22.05 -1.47
C SER A 86 3.38 -21.73 -0.06
N LEU A 87 2.62 -20.96 0.74
CA LEU A 87 2.98 -20.57 2.10
C LEU A 87 2.43 -21.52 3.18
N GLY A 88 1.45 -22.37 2.83
CA GLY A 88 0.82 -23.31 3.76
C GLY A 88 0.01 -22.65 4.87
N LYS A 89 -0.46 -21.43 4.64
CA LYS A 89 -1.24 -20.62 5.59
C LYS A 89 -2.32 -19.83 4.83
N PRO A 90 -3.43 -19.46 5.49
CA PRO A 90 -4.40 -18.55 4.92
C PRO A 90 -3.76 -17.19 4.56
N VAL A 91 -4.02 -16.70 3.36
CA VAL A 91 -3.46 -15.43 2.85
C VAL A 91 -4.58 -14.49 2.44
N ARG A 92 -4.53 -13.23 2.88
CA ARG A 92 -5.36 -12.14 2.38
C ARG A 92 -4.50 -11.13 1.66
N ILE A 93 -4.83 -10.84 0.41
CA ILE A 93 -4.09 -9.92 -0.45
C ILE A 93 -4.95 -8.69 -0.69
N ILE A 94 -4.33 -7.51 -0.58
CA ILE A 94 -4.91 -6.21 -0.91
C ILE A 94 -3.84 -5.35 -1.58
N ASN A 95 -4.23 -4.28 -2.28
CA ASN A 95 -3.28 -3.30 -2.78
C ASN A 95 -2.43 -2.72 -1.62
N ASP A 96 -1.14 -2.42 -1.87
CA ASP A 96 -0.18 -1.96 -0.85
C ASP A 96 -0.54 -0.61 -0.23
N ALA A 97 -1.06 0.33 -1.04
CA ALA A 97 -1.57 1.60 -0.55
C ALA A 97 -2.82 1.40 0.32
N ALA A 98 -3.71 0.48 -0.07
CA ALA A 98 -4.90 0.15 0.72
C ALA A 98 -4.54 -0.51 2.06
N LEU A 99 -3.50 -1.34 2.10
CA LEU A 99 -2.99 -1.90 3.35
C LEU A 99 -2.49 -0.80 4.31
N GLN A 100 -1.73 0.17 3.79
CA GLN A 100 -1.23 1.32 4.55
C GLN A 100 -2.38 2.24 4.99
N ALA A 101 -3.32 2.52 4.10
CA ALA A 101 -4.51 3.31 4.36
C ALA A 101 -5.35 2.72 5.48
N LEU A 102 -5.62 1.41 5.41
CA LEU A 102 -6.40 0.69 6.42
C LEU A 102 -5.79 0.81 7.82
N GLY A 103 -4.46 0.80 7.92
CA GLY A 103 -3.75 1.02 9.18
C GLY A 103 -3.73 2.47 9.66
N SER A 104 -3.85 3.42 8.76
CA SER A 104 -3.81 4.86 9.04
C SER A 104 -5.17 5.44 9.40
N TYR A 105 -6.25 4.77 9.04
CA TYR A 105 -7.62 5.28 9.18
C TYR A 105 -8.06 5.49 10.64
N ARG A 106 -8.65 6.67 10.88
CA ARG A 106 -9.14 7.11 12.21
C ARG A 106 -10.58 7.64 12.19
N GLY A 107 -11.36 7.25 11.17
CA GLY A 107 -12.73 7.73 10.97
C GLY A 107 -12.81 8.85 9.92
N ARG A 108 -14.01 9.30 9.61
CA ARG A 108 -14.31 10.32 8.61
C ARG A 108 -13.89 9.87 7.19
N ARG A 109 -13.92 10.76 6.20
CA ARG A 109 -13.47 10.45 4.84
C ARG A 109 -11.97 10.73 4.69
N MET A 110 -11.17 9.68 4.63
CA MET A 110 -9.72 9.75 4.52
C MET A 110 -9.27 9.40 3.11
N LEU A 111 -8.46 10.27 2.50
CA LEU A 111 -7.66 9.92 1.33
C LEU A 111 -6.24 9.55 1.78
N PHE A 112 -5.77 8.39 1.38
CA PHE A 112 -4.37 7.98 1.52
C PHE A 112 -3.66 8.15 0.19
N LEU A 113 -2.46 8.75 0.21
CA LEU A 113 -1.57 8.87 -0.95
C LEU A 113 -0.17 8.38 -0.57
N GLY A 114 0.30 7.37 -1.27
CA GLY A 114 1.62 6.76 -1.06
C GLY A 114 2.64 7.29 -2.04
N LEU A 115 3.49 8.24 -1.64
CA LEU A 115 4.59 8.80 -2.44
C LEU A 115 5.78 7.84 -2.42
N GLY A 116 5.79 6.90 -3.37
CA GLY A 116 6.78 5.83 -3.50
C GLY A 116 7.50 5.86 -4.84
N THR A 117 7.70 4.69 -5.44
CA THR A 117 8.16 4.55 -6.82
C THR A 117 7.14 5.18 -7.77
N GLY A 118 5.85 4.87 -7.55
CA GLY A 118 4.71 5.53 -8.15
C GLY A 118 3.86 6.26 -7.11
N LEU A 119 2.57 6.47 -7.42
CA LEU A 119 1.57 7.06 -6.55
C LEU A 119 0.48 6.04 -6.21
N GLY A 120 0.60 5.36 -5.08
CA GLY A 120 -0.50 4.54 -4.56
C GLY A 120 -1.59 5.40 -3.93
N SER A 121 -2.86 5.02 -4.09
CA SER A 121 -3.98 5.80 -3.57
C SER A 121 -5.13 4.92 -3.06
N THR A 122 -5.80 5.39 -2.00
CA THR A 122 -6.94 4.69 -1.40
C THR A 122 -7.84 5.68 -0.69
N LEU A 123 -9.13 5.61 -0.93
CA LEU A 123 -10.14 6.35 -0.18
C LEU A 123 -10.78 5.43 0.87
N ILE A 124 -10.92 5.91 2.11
CA ILE A 124 -11.68 5.19 3.15
C ILE A 124 -12.75 6.11 3.73
N TRP A 125 -13.99 5.61 3.73
CA TRP A 125 -15.14 6.29 4.31
C TRP A 125 -16.09 5.26 4.92
N GLU A 126 -16.51 5.49 6.16
CA GLU A 126 -17.44 4.60 6.90
C GLU A 126 -17.03 3.12 6.84
N ASN A 127 -15.73 2.87 7.02
CA ASN A 127 -15.11 1.55 6.95
C ASN A 127 -15.15 0.87 5.55
N ASN A 128 -15.62 1.56 4.50
CA ASN A 128 -15.46 1.13 3.12
C ASN A 128 -14.08 1.55 2.62
N VAL A 129 -13.32 0.59 2.11
CA VAL A 129 -11.97 0.78 1.58
C VAL A 129 -12.03 0.69 0.07
N LEU A 130 -11.73 1.79 -0.60
CA LEU A 130 -11.69 1.88 -2.06
C LEU A 130 -10.24 2.05 -2.51
N PRO A 131 -9.56 0.99 -2.95
CA PRO A 131 -8.29 1.12 -3.65
C PRO A 131 -8.52 1.89 -4.96
N LEU A 132 -7.65 2.85 -5.26
CA LEU A 132 -7.76 3.73 -6.42
C LEU A 132 -6.42 3.79 -7.15
N GLU A 133 -6.46 4.10 -8.44
CA GLU A 133 -5.29 4.35 -9.28
C GLU A 133 -5.26 5.83 -9.71
N LEU A 134 -5.26 6.74 -8.72
CA LEU A 134 -5.27 8.20 -9.01
C LEU A 134 -3.98 8.67 -9.69
N GLY A 135 -2.91 7.89 -9.58
CA GLY A 135 -1.67 8.14 -10.30
C GLY A 135 -1.81 8.16 -11.82
N ASP A 136 -2.76 7.38 -12.34
CA ASP A 136 -3.01 7.25 -13.78
C ASP A 136 -3.92 8.38 -14.35
N LEU A 137 -4.41 9.29 -13.50
CA LEU A 137 -5.21 10.42 -13.97
C LEU A 137 -4.37 11.42 -14.78
N PRO A 138 -4.92 11.96 -15.87
CA PRO A 138 -4.24 13.00 -16.66
C PRO A 138 -3.87 14.21 -15.79
N TYR A 139 -2.65 14.70 -15.94
CA TYR A 139 -2.13 15.84 -15.18
C TYR A 139 -1.07 16.59 -16.00
N GLY A 140 -1.25 17.91 -16.14
CA GLY A 140 -0.34 18.70 -16.97
C GLY A 140 -0.43 18.38 -18.48
N ASN A 141 0.68 18.57 -19.19
CA ASN A 141 0.74 18.41 -20.65
C ASN A 141 1.03 16.96 -21.01
N ASN A 142 0.00 16.17 -21.34
CA ASN A 142 0.07 14.76 -21.76
C ASN A 142 0.75 13.78 -20.80
N ASN A 143 0.86 14.13 -19.52
CA ASN A 143 1.39 13.28 -18.46
C ASN A 143 0.29 12.86 -17.48
N ILE A 144 0.62 11.97 -16.58
CA ILE A 144 -0.23 11.53 -15.49
C ILE A 144 0.28 12.03 -14.13
N ILE A 145 -0.52 11.99 -13.09
CA ILE A 145 -0.13 12.45 -11.75
C ILE A 145 1.13 11.73 -11.25
N GLU A 146 1.26 10.43 -11.53
CA GLU A 146 2.40 9.62 -11.10
C GLU A 146 3.74 10.12 -11.67
N ASP A 147 3.75 10.64 -12.91
CA ASP A 147 4.96 11.18 -13.55
C ASP A 147 5.54 12.35 -12.77
N TYR A 148 4.69 13.14 -12.13
CA TYR A 148 5.13 14.29 -11.31
C TYR A 148 5.40 13.92 -9.85
N LEU A 149 4.58 13.06 -9.24
CA LEU A 149 4.64 12.79 -7.81
C LEU A 149 5.49 11.58 -7.44
N GLY A 150 5.72 10.68 -8.37
CA GLY A 150 6.53 9.49 -8.19
C GLY A 150 8.04 9.77 -8.11
N LYS A 151 8.81 8.71 -7.98
CA LYS A 151 10.29 8.81 -7.90
C LYS A 151 10.91 9.41 -9.17
N SER A 152 10.32 9.17 -10.35
CA SER A 152 10.73 9.79 -11.62
C SER A 152 10.60 11.30 -11.56
N GLY A 153 9.43 11.80 -11.17
CA GLY A 153 9.17 13.24 -11.04
C GLY A 153 10.12 13.92 -10.07
N LEU A 154 10.38 13.30 -8.92
CA LEU A 154 11.38 13.84 -7.97
C LEU A 154 12.78 13.95 -8.61
N LYS A 155 13.18 12.98 -9.43
CA LYS A 155 14.48 12.99 -10.11
C LYS A 155 14.55 14.07 -11.20
N GLU A 156 13.48 14.24 -11.97
CA GLU A 156 13.45 15.13 -13.13
C GLU A 156 13.24 16.60 -12.73
N LEU A 157 12.33 16.86 -11.79
CA LEU A 157 11.97 18.22 -11.38
C LEU A 157 12.91 18.78 -10.30
N GLY A 158 13.61 17.91 -9.59
CA GLY A 158 14.34 18.30 -8.39
C GLY A 158 13.41 18.53 -7.20
N GLU A 159 13.97 18.49 -5.98
CA GLU A 159 13.19 18.42 -4.74
C GLU A 159 12.27 19.63 -4.54
N LYS A 160 12.72 20.85 -4.85
CA LYS A 160 11.93 22.07 -4.65
C LYS A 160 10.68 22.12 -5.51
N GLN A 161 10.83 21.85 -6.82
CA GLN A 161 9.70 21.87 -7.75
C GLN A 161 8.77 20.68 -7.49
N TRP A 162 9.33 19.50 -7.19
CA TRP A 162 8.57 18.31 -6.85
C TRP A 162 7.66 18.53 -5.62
N LYS A 163 8.16 19.18 -4.55
CA LYS A 163 7.35 19.55 -3.37
C LYS A 163 6.16 20.43 -3.76
N GLY A 164 6.36 21.38 -4.67
CA GLY A 164 5.28 22.22 -5.20
C GLY A 164 4.22 21.41 -5.97
N GLU A 165 4.64 20.43 -6.78
CA GLU A 165 3.71 19.54 -7.49
C GLU A 165 2.93 18.64 -6.53
N VAL A 166 3.60 18.06 -5.54
CA VAL A 166 2.94 17.28 -4.49
C VAL A 166 1.88 18.12 -3.78
N PHE A 167 2.23 19.35 -3.37
CA PHE A 167 1.30 20.25 -2.70
C PHE A 167 0.05 20.51 -3.55
N ARG A 168 0.22 20.89 -4.83
CA ARG A 168 -0.88 21.17 -5.76
C ARG A 168 -1.78 19.96 -5.98
N ALA A 169 -1.19 18.78 -6.27
CA ALA A 169 -1.95 17.57 -6.52
C ALA A 169 -2.71 17.09 -5.28
N VAL A 170 -2.10 17.17 -4.10
CA VAL A 170 -2.75 16.79 -2.83
C VAL A 170 -3.96 17.68 -2.55
N VAL A 171 -3.84 19.00 -2.73
CA VAL A 171 -4.97 19.94 -2.55
C VAL A 171 -6.09 19.66 -3.55
N LEU A 172 -5.73 19.42 -4.83
CA LEU A 172 -6.69 19.08 -5.89
C LEU A 172 -7.44 17.78 -5.55
N LEU A 173 -6.72 16.71 -5.24
CA LEU A 173 -7.32 15.40 -4.98
C LEU A 173 -8.16 15.40 -3.69
N LYS A 174 -7.69 16.07 -2.62
CA LYS A 174 -8.46 16.25 -1.39
C LYS A 174 -9.81 16.89 -1.66
N LYS A 175 -9.82 17.99 -2.45
CA LYS A 175 -11.04 18.71 -2.82
C LYS A 175 -11.96 17.87 -3.70
N SER A 176 -11.42 17.25 -4.76
CA SER A 176 -12.19 16.48 -5.75
C SER A 176 -12.86 15.24 -5.15
N LEU A 177 -12.22 14.60 -4.17
CA LEU A 177 -12.76 13.43 -3.49
C LEU A 177 -13.52 13.79 -2.18
N ILE A 178 -13.68 15.08 -1.89
CA ILE A 178 -14.35 15.59 -0.68
C ILE A 178 -13.77 14.91 0.58
N ALA A 179 -12.44 14.74 0.62
CA ALA A 179 -11.78 14.11 1.75
C ALA A 179 -11.67 15.10 2.93
N ASP A 180 -12.02 14.64 4.12
CA ASP A 180 -11.88 15.43 5.35
C ASP A 180 -10.40 15.66 5.68
N TYR A 181 -9.58 14.63 5.44
CA TYR A 181 -8.13 14.69 5.62
C TYR A 181 -7.40 13.75 4.66
N VAL A 182 -6.11 14.03 4.48
CA VAL A 182 -5.20 13.22 3.66
C VAL A 182 -4.07 12.67 4.52
N VAL A 183 -3.73 11.41 4.33
CA VAL A 183 -2.53 10.79 4.93
C VAL A 183 -1.53 10.52 3.83
N LEU A 184 -0.33 11.11 3.92
CA LEU A 184 0.78 10.88 3.00
C LEU A 184 1.70 9.79 3.53
N GLY A 185 1.81 8.70 2.79
CA GLY A 185 2.72 7.58 3.05
C GLY A 185 3.89 7.53 2.07
N GLY A 186 4.67 6.44 2.15
CA GLY A 186 5.80 6.23 1.25
C GLY A 186 7.08 6.96 1.64
N GLY A 187 8.15 6.69 0.89
CA GLY A 187 9.47 7.28 1.17
C GLY A 187 9.56 8.77 0.83
N GLY A 188 8.86 9.21 -0.22
CA GLY A 188 8.79 10.60 -0.67
C GLY A 188 8.14 11.52 0.36
N ALA A 189 7.12 11.05 1.08
CA ALA A 189 6.41 11.85 2.08
C ALA A 189 7.35 12.45 3.16
N LYS A 190 8.45 11.76 3.48
CA LYS A 190 9.44 12.22 4.46
C LYS A 190 10.27 13.43 4.02
N LYS A 191 10.21 13.79 2.75
CA LYS A 191 10.93 14.92 2.17
C LYS A 191 10.14 16.22 2.24
N LEU A 192 8.86 16.15 2.62
CA LEU A 192 8.00 17.30 2.72
C LEU A 192 8.24 18.02 4.05
N ASP A 193 8.58 19.29 3.98
CA ASP A 193 8.82 20.16 5.14
C ASP A 193 7.52 20.81 5.62
N GLU A 194 6.61 21.09 4.66
CA GLU A 194 5.31 21.71 4.90
C GLU A 194 4.19 20.85 4.29
N LEU A 195 3.05 20.87 4.92
CA LEU A 195 1.87 20.13 4.48
C LEU A 195 0.67 21.09 4.34
N PRO A 196 -0.21 20.87 3.35
CA PRO A 196 -1.48 21.58 3.25
C PRO A 196 -2.38 21.33 4.48
N ASP A 197 -3.35 22.20 4.69
CA ASP A 197 -4.35 22.05 5.76
C ASP A 197 -5.11 20.74 5.67
N GLY A 198 -5.15 20.02 6.80
CA GLY A 198 -5.80 18.71 6.90
C GLY A 198 -5.05 17.59 6.16
N VAL A 199 -3.74 17.77 5.95
CA VAL A 199 -2.82 16.74 5.46
C VAL A 199 -1.84 16.36 6.55
N GLU A 200 -1.54 15.09 6.71
CA GLU A 200 -0.63 14.58 7.72
C GLU A 200 0.28 13.48 7.17
N LEU A 201 1.42 13.27 7.81
CA LEU A 201 2.32 12.18 7.47
C LEU A 201 1.84 10.87 8.11
N GLY A 202 1.77 9.82 7.29
CA GLY A 202 1.57 8.46 7.75
C GLY A 202 2.83 7.89 8.40
N HIS A 203 2.63 6.88 9.23
CA HIS A 203 3.73 6.18 9.89
C HIS A 203 3.91 4.77 9.30
N ASN A 204 5.15 4.35 9.03
CA ASN A 204 5.44 3.01 8.49
C ASN A 204 4.90 1.84 9.36
N ARG A 205 4.66 2.07 10.65
CA ARG A 205 4.04 1.09 11.56
C ARG A 205 2.56 0.85 11.25
N ASN A 206 1.94 1.73 10.48
CA ASN A 206 0.53 1.61 10.09
C ASN A 206 0.30 0.41 9.16
N VAL A 207 1.31 0.01 8.37
CA VAL A 207 1.25 -1.21 7.55
C VAL A 207 0.89 -2.44 8.40
N PHE A 208 1.55 -2.61 9.55
CA PHE A 208 1.26 -3.73 10.44
C PHE A 208 -0.19 -3.69 10.97
N LEU A 209 -0.65 -2.52 11.41
CA LEU A 209 -2.03 -2.35 11.87
C LEU A 209 -3.04 -2.63 10.75
N GLY A 210 -2.75 -2.17 9.52
CA GLY A 210 -3.55 -2.47 8.33
C GLY A 210 -3.67 -3.96 8.07
N GLY A 211 -2.55 -4.68 8.15
CA GLY A 211 -2.53 -6.13 8.01
C GLY A 211 -3.37 -6.86 9.06
N VAL A 212 -3.35 -6.41 10.31
CA VAL A 212 -4.22 -6.97 11.37
C VAL A 212 -5.70 -6.64 11.09
N ARG A 213 -6.01 -5.40 10.70
CA ARG A 213 -7.38 -4.97 10.37
C ARG A 213 -7.96 -5.70 9.17
N LEU A 214 -7.14 -6.11 8.22
CA LEU A 214 -7.56 -6.90 7.04
C LEU A 214 -8.26 -8.21 7.43
N TRP A 215 -7.94 -8.79 8.58
CA TRP A 215 -8.60 -9.99 9.12
C TRP A 215 -9.91 -9.70 9.86
N GLN A 216 -10.29 -8.43 9.96
CA GLN A 216 -11.58 -7.98 10.48
C GLN A 216 -12.58 -7.70 9.33
N THR A 217 -12.20 -7.95 8.07
CA THR A 217 -13.07 -7.92 6.90
C THR A 217 -13.79 -9.26 6.74
N GLY A 218 -14.98 -9.25 6.17
CA GLY A 218 -15.74 -10.49 5.93
C GLY A 218 -16.87 -10.27 4.94
N PRO A 219 -17.42 -11.36 4.37
CA PRO A 219 -18.53 -11.30 3.42
C PRO A 219 -19.87 -10.88 4.08
N ASN A 220 -19.99 -11.02 5.40
CA ASN A 220 -21.21 -10.66 6.13
C ASN A 220 -21.09 -9.23 6.67
N THR A 221 -21.91 -8.32 6.15
CA THR A 221 -21.98 -6.92 6.52
C THR A 221 -22.25 -6.69 8.02
N HIS A 222 -22.89 -7.61 8.72
CA HIS A 222 -23.20 -7.50 10.14
C HIS A 222 -22.05 -7.85 11.08
N THR A 223 -21.01 -8.56 10.61
CA THR A 223 -19.85 -8.98 11.42
C THR A 223 -18.52 -8.40 10.92
N ALA A 224 -18.49 -7.93 9.67
CA ALA A 224 -17.30 -7.33 9.09
C ALA A 224 -17.14 -5.87 9.56
N LYS A 225 -15.99 -5.56 10.12
CA LYS A 225 -15.65 -4.18 10.48
C LYS A 225 -15.24 -3.34 9.27
N TRP A 226 -14.72 -3.98 8.22
CA TRP A 226 -14.19 -3.32 7.02
C TRP A 226 -14.74 -3.97 5.76
N HIS A 227 -15.07 -3.14 4.78
CA HIS A 227 -15.53 -3.57 3.45
C HIS A 227 -14.52 -3.09 2.41
N ILE A 228 -13.92 -4.04 1.67
CA ILE A 228 -13.02 -3.72 0.57
C ILE A 228 -13.84 -3.81 -0.72
N LEU A 229 -13.91 -2.70 -1.45
CA LEU A 229 -14.70 -2.52 -2.65
C LEU A 229 -13.88 -2.71 -3.92
#